data_0dfc4b881e935e3f5ec1ba29156de18a
#
_entry.id   0dfc4b881e935e3f5ec1ba29156de18a
#
_cell.length_a   1.000
_cell.length_b   1.000
_cell.length_c   1.000
_cell.angle_alpha   90.00
_cell.angle_beta   90.00
_cell.angle_gamma   90.00
#
_symmetry.space_group_name_H-M   'P 1'
#
loop_
_entity.id
_entity.type
_entity.pdbx_description
1 polymer ?
#
loop_
_entity_poly.entity_id
_entity_poly.type
_entity_poly.pdbx_seq_one_letter_code
_entity_poly.pdbx_strand_id
1 'polypeptide(L)'
;IWQQPHFIYLAELLYRSNPDKKVIEKYNYLVQETAKFMYAFATYDELGVRFILKGAIPAQETLNASTTINPPFELSYWHFAMQIAQIWRERAGEKRNLEWDELIDKLSPLAYNEDGLYLAAENAIDTYKDIRFTSDHMAVLGAVGILPMNKLIREDYMKNTLQWIWDNWNWGKTWGWDYPMTAMNATRLGEPEKAVEALLMNKRTNTYLPNGHN
;
A
#
# COMPACT_ATOMS: atom_id res chain seq x y z
N ILE A 1 -9.12 -7.54 -1.05
CA ILE A 1 -7.96 -7.96 -0.24
C ILE A 1 -7.09 -6.79 0.20
N TRP A 2 -7.06 -5.68 -0.52
CA TRP A 2 -6.33 -4.50 -0.08
C TRP A 2 -6.73 -4.03 1.33
N GLN A 3 -7.93 -4.33 1.80
CA GLN A 3 -8.40 -4.05 3.16
C GLN A 3 -7.93 -5.07 4.21
N GLN A 4 -7.42 -6.23 3.81
CA GLN A 4 -7.10 -7.31 4.74
C GLN A 4 -6.13 -6.88 5.86
N PRO A 5 -5.07 -6.09 5.61
CA PRO A 5 -4.14 -5.67 6.65
C PRO A 5 -4.69 -4.56 7.57
N HIS A 6 -5.84 -3.94 7.27
CA HIS A 6 -6.36 -2.82 8.05
C HIS A 6 -6.53 -3.15 9.53
N PHE A 7 -6.98 -4.37 9.85
CA PHE A 7 -7.16 -4.78 11.24
C PHE A 7 -5.83 -4.71 12.01
N ILE A 8 -4.75 -5.21 11.44
CA ILE A 8 -3.41 -5.18 12.04
C ILE A 8 -2.95 -3.73 12.23
N TYR A 9 -3.17 -2.89 11.22
CA TYR A 9 -2.79 -1.48 11.27
C TYR A 9 -3.58 -0.71 12.34
N LEU A 10 -4.90 -0.89 12.39
CA LEU A 10 -5.76 -0.24 13.38
C LEU A 10 -5.44 -0.70 14.80
N ALA A 11 -5.17 -1.99 15.01
CA ALA A 11 -4.73 -2.51 16.29
C ALA A 11 -3.39 -1.88 16.73
N GLU A 12 -2.44 -1.72 15.79
CA GLU A 12 -1.16 -1.05 16.05
C GLU A 12 -1.35 0.43 16.40
N LEU A 13 -2.21 1.16 15.69
CA LEU A 13 -2.51 2.57 16.01
C LEU A 13 -3.12 2.70 17.41
N LEU A 14 -4.04 1.81 17.75
CA LEU A 14 -4.65 1.77 19.09
C LEU A 14 -3.60 1.51 20.18
N TYR A 15 -2.69 0.55 19.95
CA TYR A 15 -1.60 0.29 20.88
C TYR A 15 -0.66 1.49 21.00
N ARG A 16 -0.30 2.15 19.92
CA ARG A 16 0.56 3.34 19.95
C ARG A 16 -0.06 4.50 20.71
N SER A 17 -1.38 4.67 20.62
CA SER A 17 -2.10 5.72 21.35
C SER A 17 -2.18 5.46 22.84
N ASN A 18 -2.20 4.19 23.24
CA ASN A 18 -2.24 3.74 24.64
C ASN A 18 -1.49 2.41 24.79
N PRO A 19 -0.16 2.42 24.99
CA PRO A 19 0.65 1.23 25.13
C PRO A 19 0.34 0.49 26.44
N ASP A 20 -0.71 -0.33 26.43
CA ASP A 20 -1.17 -1.14 27.55
C ASP A 20 -1.18 -2.63 27.16
N LYS A 21 -0.73 -3.48 28.08
CA LYS A 21 -0.77 -4.94 27.92
C LYS A 21 -2.18 -5.45 27.63
N LYS A 22 -3.21 -4.83 28.19
CA LYS A 22 -4.62 -5.16 27.92
C LYS A 22 -5.00 -5.00 26.44
N VAL A 23 -4.38 -4.06 25.71
CA VAL A 23 -4.59 -3.90 24.28
C VAL A 23 -4.04 -5.12 23.53
N ILE A 24 -2.84 -5.58 23.92
CA ILE A 24 -2.25 -6.79 23.33
C ILE A 24 -3.14 -8.02 23.68
N GLU A 25 -3.49 -8.22 24.94
CA GLU A 25 -4.34 -9.34 25.37
C GLU A 25 -5.68 -9.38 24.60
N LYS A 26 -6.27 -8.21 24.33
CA LYS A 26 -7.55 -8.11 23.64
C LYS A 26 -7.46 -8.39 22.13
N TYR A 27 -6.42 -7.92 21.45
CA TYR A 27 -6.39 -7.90 19.98
C TYR A 27 -5.35 -8.83 19.35
N ASN A 28 -4.39 -9.38 20.13
CA ASN A 28 -3.32 -10.22 19.56
C ASN A 28 -3.86 -11.42 18.78
N TYR A 29 -4.90 -12.09 19.30
CA TYR A 29 -5.49 -13.24 18.61
C TYR A 29 -5.92 -12.86 17.17
N LEU A 30 -6.65 -11.77 16.99
CA LEU A 30 -7.11 -11.32 15.67
C LEU A 30 -5.95 -10.84 14.79
N VAL A 31 -4.94 -10.18 15.36
CA VAL A 31 -3.72 -9.82 14.63
C VAL A 31 -3.02 -11.06 14.08
N GLN A 32 -2.87 -12.10 14.93
CA GLN A 32 -2.20 -13.35 14.54
C GLN A 32 -3.01 -14.12 13.48
N GLU A 33 -4.34 -14.23 13.62
CA GLU A 33 -5.18 -14.92 12.64
C GLU A 33 -5.21 -14.17 11.29
N THR A 34 -5.23 -12.84 11.31
CA THR A 34 -5.10 -12.04 10.09
C THR A 34 -3.75 -12.29 9.40
N ALA A 35 -2.66 -12.33 10.17
CA ALA A 35 -1.33 -12.60 9.63
C ALA A 35 -1.19 -14.04 9.08
N LYS A 36 -1.81 -15.03 9.71
CA LYS A 36 -1.88 -16.42 9.19
C LYS A 36 -2.57 -16.43 7.82
N PHE A 37 -3.71 -15.75 7.69
CA PHE A 37 -4.38 -15.61 6.40
C PHE A 37 -3.46 -14.95 5.37
N MET A 38 -2.80 -13.86 5.73
CA MET A 38 -1.90 -13.13 4.83
C MET A 38 -0.72 -13.99 4.37
N TYR A 39 -0.16 -14.80 5.26
CA TYR A 39 0.89 -15.76 4.93
C TYR A 39 0.36 -16.83 3.96
N ALA A 40 -0.79 -17.43 4.26
CA ALA A 40 -1.40 -18.48 3.42
C ALA A 40 -1.85 -17.97 2.03
N PHE A 41 -2.15 -16.68 1.92
CA PHE A 41 -2.53 -16.05 0.64
C PHE A 41 -1.33 -15.82 -0.28
N ALA A 42 -0.17 -15.51 0.27
CA ALA A 42 1.04 -15.27 -0.51
C ALA A 42 1.53 -16.59 -1.14
N THR A 43 1.87 -16.56 -2.41
CA THR A 43 2.34 -17.72 -3.16
C THR A 43 3.86 -17.65 -3.33
N TYR A 44 4.58 -18.73 -3.03
CA TYR A 44 6.00 -18.79 -3.32
C TYR A 44 6.24 -19.05 -4.80
N ASP A 45 6.98 -18.17 -5.45
CA ASP A 45 7.41 -18.26 -6.84
C ASP A 45 8.83 -18.86 -6.86
N GLU A 46 8.90 -20.17 -7.18
CA GLU A 46 10.16 -20.93 -7.23
C GLU A 46 11.17 -20.34 -8.23
N LEU A 47 10.70 -19.83 -9.37
CA LEU A 47 11.56 -19.28 -10.40
C LEU A 47 12.17 -17.94 -9.98
N GLY A 48 11.35 -17.11 -9.34
CA GLY A 48 11.77 -15.80 -8.84
C GLY A 48 12.41 -15.86 -7.45
N VAL A 49 12.36 -17.00 -6.75
CA VAL A 49 12.84 -17.18 -5.36
C VAL A 49 12.23 -16.10 -4.43
N ARG A 50 10.92 -15.86 -4.57
CA ARG A 50 10.21 -14.76 -3.89
C ARG A 50 8.77 -15.13 -3.59
N PHE A 51 8.16 -14.44 -2.63
CA PHE A 51 6.71 -14.50 -2.45
C PHE A 51 6.02 -13.45 -3.33
N ILE A 52 4.90 -13.85 -3.93
CA ILE A 52 4.06 -12.99 -4.78
C ILE A 52 2.62 -12.95 -4.26
N LEU A 53 1.93 -11.86 -4.53
CA LEU A 53 0.49 -11.74 -4.35
C LEU A 53 -0.20 -11.92 -5.70
N LYS A 54 -0.92 -13.02 -5.88
CA LYS A 54 -1.61 -13.34 -7.12
C LYS A 54 -3.11 -13.48 -6.87
N GLY A 55 -3.92 -12.91 -7.76
CA GLY A 55 -5.37 -12.98 -7.66
C GLY A 55 -5.94 -12.09 -6.55
N ALA A 56 -5.24 -11.05 -6.15
CA ALA A 56 -5.72 -10.07 -5.19
C ALA A 56 -6.74 -9.13 -5.84
N ILE A 57 -7.77 -8.74 -5.08
CA ILE A 57 -8.61 -7.58 -5.44
C ILE A 57 -7.83 -6.34 -5.01
N PRO A 58 -7.28 -5.57 -5.95
CA PRO A 58 -6.46 -4.40 -5.63
C PRO A 58 -7.30 -3.17 -5.32
N ALA A 59 -6.66 -2.13 -4.81
CA ALA A 59 -7.30 -0.83 -4.61
C ALA A 59 -7.59 -0.13 -5.95
N GLN A 60 -6.80 -0.36 -6.98
CA GLN A 60 -7.01 0.20 -8.32
C GLN A 60 -8.02 -0.65 -9.11
N GLU A 61 -9.19 -0.07 -9.41
CA GLU A 61 -10.35 -0.81 -9.94
C GLU A 61 -10.18 -1.32 -11.37
N THR A 62 -9.33 -0.67 -12.18
CA THR A 62 -8.99 -1.12 -13.55
C THR A 62 -8.35 -2.50 -13.59
N LEU A 63 -7.70 -2.90 -12.51
CA LEU A 63 -7.04 -4.20 -12.39
C LEU A 63 -8.06 -5.34 -12.20
N ASN A 64 -7.91 -6.41 -12.96
CA ASN A 64 -8.73 -7.60 -12.80
C ASN A 64 -8.17 -8.51 -11.71
N ALA A 65 -8.98 -8.78 -10.67
CA ALA A 65 -8.58 -9.58 -9.53
C ALA A 65 -8.02 -10.97 -9.90
N SER A 66 -8.57 -11.63 -10.92
CA SER A 66 -8.15 -12.99 -11.30
C SER A 66 -6.76 -13.05 -11.96
N THR A 67 -6.29 -11.94 -12.53
CA THR A 67 -5.03 -11.89 -13.28
C THR A 67 -3.97 -11.00 -12.65
N THR A 68 -4.34 -10.12 -11.72
CA THR A 68 -3.41 -9.17 -11.08
C THR A 68 -2.31 -9.89 -10.30
N ILE A 69 -1.08 -9.48 -10.54
CA ILE A 69 0.12 -9.97 -9.86
C ILE A 69 0.84 -8.79 -9.23
N ASN A 70 1.12 -8.90 -7.94
CA ASN A 70 1.95 -7.94 -7.19
C ASN A 70 1.53 -6.48 -7.35
N PRO A 71 0.28 -6.09 -7.04
CA PRO A 71 -0.08 -4.68 -7.01
C PRO A 71 0.70 -3.97 -5.89
N PRO A 72 1.25 -2.75 -6.15
CA PRO A 72 2.27 -2.15 -5.30
C PRO A 72 1.79 -1.74 -3.90
N PHE A 73 0.57 -1.21 -3.78
CA PHE A 73 0.01 -0.84 -2.49
C PHE A 73 -0.18 -2.09 -1.61
N GLU A 74 -0.73 -3.15 -2.17
CA GLU A 74 -0.96 -4.42 -1.49
C GLU A 74 0.34 -5.09 -1.07
N LEU A 75 1.37 -5.12 -1.93
CA LEU A 75 2.69 -5.62 -1.56
C LEU A 75 3.28 -4.85 -0.37
N SER A 76 3.26 -3.52 -0.45
CA SER A 76 3.75 -2.66 0.61
C SER A 76 2.99 -2.88 1.92
N TYR A 77 1.66 -3.06 1.83
CA TYR A 77 0.82 -3.30 3.00
C TYR A 77 1.05 -4.69 3.61
N TRP A 78 1.24 -5.72 2.77
CA TRP A 78 1.64 -7.05 3.25
C TRP A 78 2.93 -7.00 4.05
N HIS A 79 3.96 -6.38 3.48
CA HIS A 79 5.24 -6.21 4.15
C HIS A 79 5.09 -5.49 5.50
N PHE A 80 4.41 -4.35 5.53
CA PHE A 80 4.18 -3.56 6.72
C PHE A 80 3.41 -4.34 7.80
N ALA A 81 2.27 -4.93 7.42
CA ALA A 81 1.41 -5.61 8.39
C ALA A 81 2.04 -6.90 8.95
N MET A 82 2.77 -7.65 8.12
CA MET A 82 3.48 -8.85 8.59
C MET A 82 4.59 -8.48 9.58
N GLN A 83 5.31 -7.37 9.36
CA GLN A 83 6.27 -6.86 10.36
C GLN A 83 5.57 -6.49 11.67
N ILE A 84 4.43 -5.79 11.62
CA ILE A 84 3.65 -5.45 12.81
C ILE A 84 3.16 -6.70 13.54
N ALA A 85 2.68 -7.71 12.81
CA ALA A 85 2.24 -8.96 13.41
C ALA A 85 3.37 -9.68 14.17
N GLN A 86 4.60 -9.63 13.65
CA GLN A 86 5.78 -10.16 14.36
C GLN A 86 6.10 -9.36 15.63
N ILE A 87 6.03 -8.04 15.58
CA ILE A 87 6.20 -7.17 16.74
C ILE A 87 5.13 -7.48 17.81
N TRP A 88 3.90 -7.76 17.38
CA TRP A 88 2.83 -8.13 18.31
C TRP A 88 3.06 -9.47 18.98
N ARG A 89 3.65 -10.46 18.29
CA ARG A 89 4.11 -11.71 18.92
C ARG A 89 5.10 -11.43 20.04
N GLU A 90 6.11 -10.62 19.75
CA GLU A 90 7.14 -10.26 20.75
C GLU A 90 6.52 -9.51 21.94
N ARG A 91 5.60 -8.58 21.72
CA ARG A 91 4.86 -7.89 22.80
C ARG A 91 3.98 -8.82 23.62
N ALA A 92 3.47 -9.89 23.02
CA ALA A 92 2.71 -10.95 23.71
C ALA A 92 3.61 -11.96 24.43
N GLY A 93 4.93 -11.83 24.37
CA GLY A 93 5.90 -12.76 24.94
C GLY A 93 6.15 -14.01 24.10
N GLU A 94 5.73 -14.02 22.85
CA GLU A 94 5.92 -15.11 21.91
C GLU A 94 7.19 -14.90 21.06
N LYS A 95 7.78 -16.01 20.59
CA LYS A 95 8.88 -15.91 19.60
C LYS A 95 8.36 -15.50 18.22
N ARG A 96 9.20 -14.84 17.44
CA ARG A 96 8.93 -14.59 16.03
C ARG A 96 8.64 -15.90 15.28
N ASN A 97 7.75 -15.83 14.29
CA ASN A 97 7.48 -16.95 13.40
C ASN A 97 8.48 -16.89 12.22
N LEU A 98 9.30 -17.92 12.06
CA LEU A 98 10.36 -17.96 11.04
C LEU A 98 9.83 -17.97 9.60
N GLU A 99 8.69 -18.60 9.36
CA GLU A 99 8.04 -18.60 8.02
C GLU A 99 7.55 -17.20 7.65
N TRP A 100 7.05 -16.43 8.62
CA TRP A 100 6.64 -15.03 8.39
C TRP A 100 7.85 -14.12 8.19
N ASP A 101 8.96 -14.38 8.86
CA ASP A 101 10.21 -13.66 8.61
C ASP A 101 10.72 -13.95 7.20
N GLU A 102 10.64 -15.19 6.75
CA GLU A 102 10.98 -15.56 5.37
C GLU A 102 10.10 -14.85 4.34
N LEU A 103 8.78 -14.82 4.57
CA LEU A 103 7.84 -14.05 3.72
C LEU A 103 8.23 -12.57 3.67
N ILE A 104 8.46 -11.94 4.82
CA ILE A 104 8.84 -10.53 4.91
C ILE A 104 10.14 -10.27 4.14
N ASP A 105 11.10 -11.18 4.22
CA ASP A 105 12.41 -11.03 3.58
C ASP A 105 12.36 -11.25 2.07
N LYS A 106 11.57 -12.21 1.62
CA LYS A 106 11.47 -12.61 0.22
C LYS A 106 10.23 -12.09 -0.51
N LEU A 107 9.46 -11.19 0.09
CA LEU A 107 8.32 -10.58 -0.61
C LEU A 107 8.83 -9.81 -1.83
N SER A 108 8.12 -9.96 -2.96
CA SER A 108 8.49 -9.33 -4.22
C SER A 108 8.68 -7.82 -4.07
N PRO A 109 9.72 -7.22 -4.66
CA PRO A 109 9.80 -5.77 -4.80
C PRO A 109 8.68 -5.26 -5.71
N LEU A 110 8.38 -3.96 -5.64
CA LEU A 110 7.44 -3.32 -6.54
C LEU A 110 7.97 -3.32 -7.98
N ALA A 111 7.12 -3.71 -8.92
CA ALA A 111 7.48 -3.70 -10.34
C ALA A 111 7.52 -2.28 -10.91
N TYR A 112 8.44 -2.02 -11.83
CA TYR A 112 8.65 -0.72 -12.46
C TYR A 112 9.01 -0.87 -13.94
N ASN A 113 8.82 0.20 -14.72
CA ASN A 113 9.19 0.24 -16.13
C ASN A 113 10.63 0.77 -16.35
N GLU A 114 11.05 0.87 -17.61
CA GLU A 114 12.40 1.35 -18.02
C GLU A 114 12.67 2.80 -17.58
N ASP A 115 11.62 3.61 -17.41
CA ASP A 115 11.72 5.01 -16.96
C ASP A 115 11.83 5.13 -15.43
N GLY A 116 11.84 4.01 -14.70
CA GLY A 116 11.85 4.00 -13.23
C GLY A 116 10.51 4.44 -12.62
N LEU A 117 9.40 4.14 -13.29
CA LEU A 117 8.04 4.41 -12.80
C LEU A 117 7.42 3.11 -12.30
N TYR A 118 6.88 3.10 -11.10
CA TYR A 118 6.20 1.95 -10.54
C TYR A 118 4.88 1.65 -11.27
N LEU A 119 4.68 0.39 -11.66
CA LEU A 119 3.50 -0.07 -12.37
C LEU A 119 2.30 -0.26 -11.42
N ALA A 120 1.08 -0.21 -11.95
CA ALA A 120 -0.15 -0.52 -11.21
C ALA A 120 -0.19 -1.98 -10.71
N ALA A 121 0.44 -2.90 -11.45
CA ALA A 121 0.72 -4.28 -11.07
C ALA A 121 1.88 -4.81 -11.91
N GLU A 122 2.53 -5.89 -11.48
CA GLU A 122 3.69 -6.45 -12.20
C GLU A 122 3.34 -6.81 -13.66
N ASN A 123 2.13 -7.27 -13.90
CA ASN A 123 1.64 -7.60 -15.24
C ASN A 123 0.88 -6.47 -15.93
N ALA A 124 0.83 -5.26 -15.37
CA ALA A 124 0.16 -4.09 -15.96
C ALA A 124 1.19 -3.19 -16.66
N ILE A 125 1.87 -3.71 -17.70
CA ILE A 125 2.96 -3.03 -18.42
C ILE A 125 2.51 -1.75 -19.15
N ASP A 126 1.21 -1.61 -19.42
CA ASP A 126 0.62 -0.45 -20.08
C ASP A 126 0.06 0.60 -19.10
N THR A 127 0.43 0.54 -17.82
CA THR A 127 -0.04 1.45 -16.76
C THR A 127 -0.06 2.92 -17.19
N TYR A 128 0.96 3.39 -17.87
CA TYR A 128 1.14 4.80 -18.25
C TYR A 128 0.73 5.11 -19.70
N LYS A 129 0.23 4.10 -20.43
CA LYS A 129 -0.22 4.23 -21.84
C LYS A 129 -1.73 4.08 -21.99
N ASP A 130 -2.35 3.28 -21.13
CA ASP A 130 -3.79 3.03 -21.17
C ASP A 130 -4.53 4.04 -20.29
N ILE A 131 -5.42 4.83 -20.91
CA ILE A 131 -6.22 5.84 -20.22
C ILE A 131 -7.09 5.28 -19.09
N ARG A 132 -7.42 4.00 -19.11
CA ARG A 132 -8.17 3.37 -18.03
C ARG A 132 -7.40 3.39 -16.73
N PHE A 133 -6.09 3.12 -16.75
CA PHE A 133 -5.23 3.23 -15.57
C PHE A 133 -5.08 4.68 -15.10
N THR A 134 -4.82 5.60 -16.02
CA THR A 134 -4.53 7.00 -15.69
C THR A 134 -5.78 7.84 -15.39
N SER A 135 -6.96 7.23 -15.37
CA SER A 135 -8.25 7.81 -14.98
C SER A 135 -8.88 7.11 -13.76
N ASP A 136 -8.15 6.24 -13.12
CA ASP A 136 -8.54 5.47 -11.94
C ASP A 136 -7.73 5.93 -10.72
N HIS A 137 -7.81 5.21 -9.61
CA HIS A 137 -6.96 5.42 -8.44
C HIS A 137 -5.46 5.29 -8.78
N MET A 138 -4.67 6.21 -8.32
CA MET A 138 -3.20 6.10 -8.35
C MET A 138 -2.68 5.33 -7.12
N ALA A 139 -3.20 4.12 -6.93
CA ALA A 139 -3.00 3.32 -5.71
C ALA A 139 -1.52 3.07 -5.37
N VAL A 140 -0.63 3.12 -6.36
CA VAL A 140 0.83 3.04 -6.17
C VAL A 140 1.36 4.08 -5.19
N LEU A 141 0.79 5.29 -5.17
CA LEU A 141 1.19 6.35 -4.24
C LEU A 141 0.85 6.01 -2.78
N GLY A 142 -0.17 5.17 -2.56
CA GLY A 142 -0.52 4.67 -1.23
C GLY A 142 0.58 3.83 -0.57
N ALA A 143 1.44 3.21 -1.39
CA ALA A 143 2.57 2.41 -0.90
C ALA A 143 3.58 3.23 -0.07
N VAL A 144 3.69 4.54 -0.35
CA VAL A 144 4.44 5.53 0.45
C VAL A 144 3.57 6.77 0.66
N GLY A 145 2.51 6.65 1.35
CA GLY A 145 1.57 7.74 1.64
C GLY A 145 0.74 7.26 2.80
N ILE A 146 -0.21 6.38 2.54
CA ILE A 146 -0.95 5.67 3.58
C ILE A 146 0.03 4.86 4.44
N LEU A 147 1.01 4.22 3.81
CA LEU A 147 2.03 3.40 4.47
C LEU A 147 3.37 4.15 4.58
N PRO A 148 4.21 3.82 5.57
CA PRO A 148 5.58 4.32 5.62
C PRO A 148 6.45 3.69 4.55
N MET A 149 7.55 4.37 4.19
CA MET A 149 8.61 3.81 3.35
C MET A 149 9.10 2.48 3.91
N ASN A 150 9.39 1.52 3.04
CA ASN A 150 9.91 0.22 3.40
C ASN A 150 10.94 -0.29 2.36
N LYS A 151 11.57 -1.44 2.66
CA LYS A 151 12.66 -1.99 1.83
C LYS A 151 12.28 -2.42 0.40
N LEU A 152 10.98 -2.57 0.12
CA LEU A 152 10.50 -2.95 -1.23
C LEU A 152 10.51 -1.77 -2.21
N ILE A 153 10.77 -0.55 -1.73
CA ILE A 153 10.54 0.70 -2.44
C ILE A 153 11.86 1.47 -2.56
N ARG A 154 12.15 1.90 -3.77
CA ARG A 154 13.20 2.86 -4.07
C ARG A 154 12.60 4.26 -4.07
N GLU A 155 13.16 5.15 -3.26
CA GLU A 155 12.66 6.52 -3.10
C GLU A 155 12.73 7.32 -4.39
N ASP A 156 13.82 7.17 -5.14
CA ASP A 156 14.02 7.84 -6.45
C ASP A 156 12.92 7.44 -7.45
N TYR A 157 12.55 6.17 -7.52
CA TYR A 157 11.49 5.68 -8.40
C TYR A 157 10.11 6.15 -7.95
N MET A 158 9.88 6.24 -6.65
CA MET A 158 8.60 6.77 -6.14
C MET A 158 8.47 8.28 -6.42
N LYS A 159 9.56 9.04 -6.33
CA LYS A 159 9.60 10.46 -6.74
C LYS A 159 9.33 10.62 -8.23
N ASN A 160 9.94 9.81 -9.08
CA ASN A 160 9.67 9.80 -10.52
C ASN A 160 8.20 9.47 -10.80
N THR A 161 7.66 8.46 -10.11
CA THR A 161 6.25 8.04 -10.22
C THR A 161 5.30 9.17 -9.80
N LEU A 162 5.56 9.82 -8.66
CA LEU A 162 4.78 10.96 -8.20
C LEU A 162 4.82 12.10 -9.23
N GLN A 163 6.01 12.43 -9.76
CA GLN A 163 6.16 13.51 -10.74
C GLN A 163 5.40 13.19 -12.04
N TRP A 164 5.52 11.96 -12.54
CA TRP A 164 4.80 11.56 -13.74
C TRP A 164 3.28 11.63 -13.56
N ILE A 165 2.78 11.12 -12.41
CA ILE A 165 1.36 11.20 -12.06
C ILE A 165 0.91 12.65 -11.96
N TRP A 166 1.70 13.50 -11.32
CA TRP A 166 1.41 14.92 -11.19
C TRP A 166 1.14 15.60 -12.53
N ASP A 167 1.99 15.33 -13.50
CA ASP A 167 1.96 16.00 -14.81
C ASP A 167 0.94 15.39 -15.78
N ASN A 168 0.61 14.09 -15.65
CA ASN A 168 -0.07 13.35 -16.70
C ASN A 168 -1.39 12.67 -16.26
N TRP A 169 -1.66 12.55 -14.94
CA TRP A 169 -2.86 11.84 -14.49
C TRP A 169 -4.13 12.62 -14.78
N ASN A 170 -5.21 11.90 -15.06
CA ASN A 170 -6.51 12.51 -15.32
C ASN A 170 -7.22 12.92 -14.02
N TRP A 171 -6.72 13.96 -13.37
CA TRP A 171 -7.21 14.46 -12.10
C TRP A 171 -8.72 14.78 -12.04
N GLY A 172 -9.36 15.03 -13.19
CA GLY A 172 -10.80 15.26 -13.26
C GLY A 172 -11.65 14.00 -13.26
N LYS A 173 -11.02 12.82 -13.35
CA LYS A 173 -11.66 11.50 -13.41
C LYS A 173 -11.34 10.61 -12.22
N THR A 174 -10.29 10.93 -11.45
CA THR A 174 -9.92 10.19 -10.24
C THR A 174 -10.90 10.46 -9.09
N TRP A 175 -10.70 9.80 -7.95
CA TRP A 175 -11.61 9.86 -6.80
C TRP A 175 -11.15 10.87 -5.76
N GLY A 176 -12.04 11.31 -4.89
CA GLY A 176 -11.74 12.32 -3.90
C GLY A 176 -10.62 11.95 -2.91
N TRP A 177 -10.52 10.70 -2.50
CA TRP A 177 -9.48 10.26 -1.59
C TRP A 177 -8.07 10.15 -2.20
N ASP A 178 -7.95 10.25 -3.53
CA ASP A 178 -6.65 10.27 -4.21
C ASP A 178 -5.85 11.54 -3.93
N TYR A 179 -6.52 12.68 -3.71
CA TYR A 179 -5.86 13.94 -3.39
C TYR A 179 -5.16 13.91 -2.03
N PRO A 180 -5.81 13.53 -0.91
CA PRO A 180 -5.10 13.39 0.36
C PRO A 180 -4.08 12.25 0.35
N MET A 181 -4.28 11.16 -0.40
CA MET A 181 -3.28 10.12 -0.56
C MET A 181 -2.02 10.65 -1.27
N THR A 182 -2.19 11.43 -2.33
CA THR A 182 -1.09 12.11 -3.02
C THR A 182 -0.38 13.10 -2.10
N ALA A 183 -1.12 13.88 -1.30
CA ALA A 183 -0.53 14.79 -0.32
C ALA A 183 0.32 14.06 0.72
N MET A 184 -0.15 12.91 1.23
CA MET A 184 0.62 12.09 2.15
C MET A 184 1.89 11.51 1.49
N ASN A 185 1.79 11.07 0.23
CA ASN A 185 2.93 10.58 -0.53
C ASN A 185 3.97 11.69 -0.72
N ALA A 186 3.55 12.85 -1.24
CA ALA A 186 4.41 14.01 -1.44
C ALA A 186 5.12 14.45 -0.14
N THR A 187 4.37 14.51 0.98
CA THR A 187 4.94 14.84 2.30
C THR A 187 6.05 13.87 2.69
N ARG A 188 5.84 12.55 2.52
CA ARG A 188 6.83 11.53 2.89
C ARG A 188 8.05 11.53 1.98
N LEU A 189 7.93 12.06 0.76
CA LEU A 189 9.02 12.20 -0.20
C LEU A 189 9.75 13.55 -0.11
N GLY A 190 9.36 14.41 0.83
CA GLY A 190 9.98 15.73 1.03
C GLY A 190 9.53 16.79 0.02
N GLU A 191 8.32 16.68 -0.53
CA GLU A 191 7.69 17.58 -1.50
C GLU A 191 6.51 18.33 -0.86
N PRO A 192 6.73 19.20 0.15
CA PRO A 192 5.65 19.78 0.95
C PRO A 192 4.75 20.73 0.12
N GLU A 193 5.29 21.40 -0.90
CA GLU A 193 4.53 22.28 -1.79
C GLU A 193 3.49 21.46 -2.58
N LYS A 194 3.92 20.33 -3.19
CA LYS A 194 3.00 19.41 -3.87
C LYS A 194 1.94 18.85 -2.92
N ALA A 195 2.30 18.58 -1.67
CA ALA A 195 1.35 18.08 -0.68
C ALA A 195 0.21 19.07 -0.44
N VAL A 196 0.53 20.36 -0.27
CA VAL A 196 -0.48 21.42 -0.12
C VAL A 196 -1.28 21.63 -1.40
N GLU A 197 -0.60 21.67 -2.55
CA GLU A 197 -1.24 21.85 -3.86
C GLU A 197 -2.21 20.71 -4.18
N ALA A 198 -1.88 19.45 -3.83
CA ALA A 198 -2.78 18.32 -4.01
C ALA A 198 -4.11 18.52 -3.27
N LEU A 199 -4.06 18.95 -1.99
CA LEU A 199 -5.26 19.22 -1.19
C LEU A 199 -6.07 20.40 -1.72
N LEU A 200 -5.42 21.38 -2.33
CA LEU A 200 -6.04 22.61 -2.86
C LEU A 200 -6.37 22.51 -4.35
N MET A 201 -6.10 21.39 -5.00
CA MET A 201 -6.32 21.22 -6.43
C MET A 201 -7.80 21.44 -6.79
N ASN A 202 -8.07 22.44 -7.63
CA ASN A 202 -9.43 22.82 -8.03
C ASN A 202 -9.99 21.81 -9.05
N LYS A 203 -10.52 20.71 -8.57
CA LYS A 203 -11.18 19.67 -9.35
C LYS A 203 -12.52 19.29 -8.72
N ARG A 204 -13.48 18.91 -9.56
CA ARG A 204 -14.82 18.50 -9.09
C ARG A 204 -14.73 17.35 -8.06
N THR A 205 -13.85 16.39 -8.30
CA THR A 205 -13.66 15.24 -7.43
C THR A 205 -12.86 15.56 -6.16
N ASN A 206 -12.37 16.79 -6.00
CA ASN A 206 -11.74 17.29 -4.77
C ASN A 206 -12.65 18.32 -4.06
N THR A 207 -13.94 18.07 -4.02
CA THR A 207 -14.93 18.96 -3.38
C THR A 207 -15.49 18.31 -2.14
N TYR A 208 -15.30 18.96 -1.00
CA TYR A 208 -15.76 18.45 0.30
C TYR A 208 -17.12 19.03 0.67
N LEU A 209 -18.03 18.20 1.14
CA LEU A 209 -19.29 18.60 1.73
C LEU A 209 -19.07 19.19 3.15
N PRO A 210 -20.06 19.92 3.73
CA PRO A 210 -19.95 20.46 5.08
C PRO A 210 -19.66 19.41 6.17
N ASN A 211 -20.01 18.15 5.95
CA ASN A 211 -19.73 17.03 6.85
C ASN A 211 -18.35 16.39 6.62
N GLY A 212 -17.53 16.93 5.70
CA GLY A 212 -16.20 16.42 5.35
C GLY A 212 -16.20 15.25 4.35
N HIS A 213 -17.36 14.82 3.87
CA HIS A 213 -17.42 13.82 2.80
C HIS A 213 -17.07 14.45 1.46
N ASN A 214 -16.31 13.72 0.67
CA ASN A 214 -15.93 14.13 -0.68
C ASN A 214 -16.29 13.07 -1.71
#